data_7c4bc41973e60fd0938cea278fea0e38
#
_entry.id   7c4bc41973e60fd0938cea278fea0e38
#
_cell.length_a   1.000
_cell.length_b   1.000
_cell.length_c   1.000
_cell.angle_alpha   90.00
_cell.angle_beta   90.00
_cell.angle_gamma   90.00
#
_symmetry.space_group_name_H-M   'P 1'
#
loop_
_entity.id
_entity.type
_entity.pdbx_description
1 polymer ?
#
loop_
_entity_poly.entity_id
_entity_poly.type
_entity_poly.pdbx_seq_one_letter_code
_entity_poly.pdbx_strand_id
1 'polypeptide(L)'
;LVTGILLNAPARFGSKQDPLLMADAIHPNFAWEAQNSEDGPTAFISAFNMETEEGQGYYKAFVEFLAERYTREDAKYGRMCGFVISNEVNSQYVWGNAGDMPVADYTEEYTQAMRLAWICAKKHYANHRIYMSLDHFWHKVNFDPTRSNNFYAGRAVVDYALKYSLRDGNFDWNIAYHPYPEDLRNPDFYNDRAPEFTFATPKITFKNIEVLPAYLAQEKFLYHGKPRRIILSEQGFNSKGDAFSEQQGAMAYCLAYQKVKKLDTIDMMTHHAYVDNRDEFGLNLGFRHINDDDTPGEPKPIYYVIKDMDTPAEAKRIEEARAFIGPELFDALLNPEIQHGEGEANKEGDYIY
;
A
#
# COMPACT_ATOMS: atom_id res chain seq x y z
N LEU A 1 5.78 14.81 -11.13
CA LEU A 1 5.55 14.66 -9.67
C LEU A 1 5.74 13.19 -9.32
N VAL A 2 6.46 12.91 -8.24
CA VAL A 2 6.79 11.56 -7.79
C VAL A 2 6.48 11.46 -6.29
N THR A 3 5.98 10.31 -5.85
CA THR A 3 5.91 9.94 -4.45
C THR A 3 7.00 8.92 -4.18
N GLY A 4 7.82 9.13 -3.14
CA GLY A 4 8.89 8.23 -2.75
C GLY A 4 8.45 7.31 -1.62
N ILE A 5 8.84 6.03 -1.67
CA ILE A 5 8.67 5.08 -0.58
C ILE A 5 9.94 5.10 0.27
N LEU A 6 9.80 5.35 1.57
CA LEU A 6 10.89 5.35 2.54
C LEU A 6 10.96 4.00 3.23
N LEU A 7 12.01 3.24 2.98
CA LEU A 7 12.24 1.91 3.52
C LEU A 7 13.51 1.87 4.36
N ASN A 8 13.46 1.14 5.48
CA ASN A 8 14.62 0.80 6.28
C ASN A 8 14.98 -0.67 6.05
N ALA A 9 15.91 -0.94 5.13
CA ALA A 9 16.23 -2.27 4.64
C ALA A 9 17.60 -2.80 5.15
N PRO A 10 17.70 -3.21 6.42
CA PRO A 10 18.96 -3.67 7.03
C PRO A 10 19.54 -4.91 6.34
N ALA A 11 18.70 -5.76 5.74
CA ALA A 11 19.13 -6.96 5.03
C ALA A 11 20.14 -6.69 3.90
N ARG A 12 20.10 -5.51 3.30
CA ARG A 12 21.00 -5.13 2.20
C ARG A 12 22.29 -4.48 2.67
N PHE A 13 22.38 -4.10 3.95
CA PHE A 13 23.39 -3.18 4.46
C PHE A 13 24.17 -3.67 5.68
N GLY A 14 23.87 -4.84 6.21
CA GLY A 14 24.59 -5.37 7.36
C GLY A 14 23.96 -6.63 7.97
N SER A 15 24.52 -7.06 9.06
CA SER A 15 24.03 -8.15 9.91
C SER A 15 24.05 -7.69 11.37
N LYS A 16 23.47 -8.49 12.26
CA LYS A 16 23.53 -8.23 13.72
C LYS A 16 24.98 -8.16 14.24
N GLN A 17 25.90 -8.88 13.59
CA GLN A 17 27.33 -8.93 13.97
C GLN A 17 28.13 -7.79 13.35
N ASP A 18 27.70 -7.27 12.21
CA ASP A 18 28.36 -6.17 11.49
C ASP A 18 27.29 -5.19 10.97
N PRO A 19 26.65 -4.45 11.87
CA PRO A 19 25.74 -3.41 11.45
C PRO A 19 26.54 -2.28 10.80
N LEU A 20 26.06 -1.76 9.66
CA LEU A 20 26.62 -0.57 9.06
C LEU A 20 26.47 0.64 9.99
N LEU A 21 27.16 1.74 9.62
CA LEU A 21 27.30 3.00 10.35
C LEU A 21 26.00 3.64 10.89
N MET A 22 24.82 3.09 10.60
CA MET A 22 23.52 3.56 11.08
C MET A 22 22.71 2.44 11.75
N ALA A 23 23.38 1.59 12.53
CA ALA A 23 22.71 0.54 13.33
C ALA A 23 21.58 1.09 14.20
N ASP A 24 21.77 2.30 14.75
CA ASP A 24 20.76 2.96 15.57
C ASP A 24 19.50 3.41 14.80
N ALA A 25 19.54 3.41 13.46
CA ALA A 25 18.37 3.63 12.63
C ALA A 25 17.47 2.40 12.52
N ILE A 26 18.00 1.22 12.85
CA ILE A 26 17.28 -0.06 12.85
C ILE A 26 16.49 -0.15 14.15
N HIS A 27 15.24 -0.62 14.07
CA HIS A 27 14.42 -0.79 15.25
C HIS A 27 15.10 -1.78 16.25
N PRO A 28 15.18 -1.47 17.56
CA PRO A 28 15.86 -2.30 18.55
C PRO A 28 15.38 -3.75 18.61
N ASN A 29 14.09 -3.97 18.37
CA ASN A 29 13.45 -5.28 18.40
C ASN A 29 13.43 -5.98 17.03
N PHE A 30 14.16 -5.49 16.01
CA PHE A 30 14.19 -6.12 14.70
C PHE A 30 14.58 -7.61 14.79
N ALA A 31 13.74 -8.47 14.21
CA ALA A 31 13.94 -9.92 14.25
C ALA A 31 15.02 -10.38 13.24
N TRP A 32 16.28 -10.25 13.59
CA TRP A 32 17.43 -10.61 12.75
C TRP A 32 17.44 -12.10 12.34
N GLU A 33 16.91 -12.97 13.18
CA GLU A 33 16.79 -14.41 12.90
C GLU A 33 15.87 -14.68 11.71
N ALA A 34 14.79 -13.91 11.60
CA ALA A 34 13.85 -14.03 10.48
C ALA A 34 14.43 -13.52 9.16
N GLN A 35 15.39 -12.58 9.21
CA GLN A 35 16.12 -12.10 8.05
C GLN A 35 17.05 -13.15 7.46
N ASN A 36 17.63 -14.00 8.30
CA ASN A 36 18.69 -14.95 7.96
C ASN A 36 18.24 -16.42 8.08
N SER A 37 16.92 -16.71 8.01
CA SER A 37 16.43 -18.07 8.12
C SER A 37 16.87 -18.94 6.93
N GLU A 38 17.07 -20.25 7.16
CA GLU A 38 17.41 -21.22 6.11
C GLU A 38 16.32 -21.35 5.04
N ASP A 39 15.06 -21.05 5.41
CA ASP A 39 13.91 -21.03 4.51
C ASP A 39 13.82 -19.75 3.65
N GLY A 40 14.83 -18.90 3.72
CA GLY A 40 14.87 -17.58 3.08
C GLY A 40 14.41 -16.44 4.00
N PRO A 41 14.77 -15.20 3.66
CA PRO A 41 14.43 -14.05 4.49
C PRO A 41 12.93 -13.83 4.49
N THR A 42 12.34 -13.76 5.68
CA THR A 42 10.93 -13.47 5.92
C THR A 42 10.69 -12.06 6.46
N ALA A 43 11.77 -11.33 6.78
CA ALA A 43 11.75 -9.95 7.24
C ALA A 43 12.77 -9.14 6.44
N PHE A 44 12.29 -8.35 5.47
CA PHE A 44 13.14 -7.60 4.55
C PHE A 44 13.45 -6.19 5.03
N ILE A 45 12.53 -5.59 5.80
CA ILE A 45 12.49 -4.17 6.15
C ILE A 45 12.29 -4.07 7.66
N SER A 46 13.13 -3.27 8.33
CA SER A 46 12.95 -2.89 9.74
C SER A 46 11.97 -1.73 9.83
N ALA A 47 11.21 -1.65 10.92
CA ALA A 47 10.61 -0.40 11.35
C ALA A 47 11.70 0.67 11.56
N PHE A 48 11.33 1.93 11.44
CA PHE A 48 12.20 3.04 11.83
C PHE A 48 12.32 3.07 13.35
N ASN A 49 13.53 3.29 13.86
CA ASN A 49 13.76 3.38 15.30
C ASN A 49 13.20 4.71 15.84
N MET A 50 12.02 4.64 16.43
CA MET A 50 11.41 5.78 17.14
C MET A 50 11.57 5.69 18.66
N GLU A 51 12.19 4.62 19.19
CA GLU A 51 12.40 4.44 20.61
C GLU A 51 13.56 5.27 21.18
N THR A 52 14.59 5.54 20.36
CA THR A 52 15.79 6.25 20.81
C THR A 52 15.93 7.64 20.18
N GLU A 53 16.54 8.58 20.89
CA GLU A 53 16.84 9.92 20.36
C GLU A 53 17.75 9.85 19.12
N GLU A 54 18.74 8.95 19.12
CA GLU A 54 19.63 8.71 18.00
C GLU A 54 18.88 8.20 16.78
N GLY A 55 18.01 7.21 16.93
CA GLY A 55 17.18 6.67 15.83
C GLY A 55 16.28 7.74 15.22
N GLN A 56 15.58 8.50 16.07
CA GLN A 56 14.79 9.65 15.63
C GLN A 56 15.66 10.72 14.93
N GLY A 57 16.88 10.93 15.42
CA GLY A 57 17.83 11.87 14.83
C GLY A 57 18.24 11.48 13.42
N TYR A 58 18.62 10.22 13.20
CA TYR A 58 18.93 9.68 11.87
C TYR A 58 17.75 9.76 10.92
N TYR A 59 16.57 9.35 11.38
CA TYR A 59 15.36 9.42 10.57
C TYR A 59 15.02 10.84 10.14
N LYS A 60 15.05 11.80 11.06
CA LYS A 60 14.81 13.22 10.75
C LYS A 60 15.81 13.76 9.75
N ALA A 61 17.10 13.49 9.96
CA ALA A 61 18.16 13.95 9.05
C ALA A 61 17.96 13.40 7.63
N PHE A 62 17.61 12.13 7.51
CA PHE A 62 17.33 11.47 6.23
C PHE A 62 16.12 12.08 5.52
N VAL A 63 14.99 12.19 6.21
CA VAL A 63 13.76 12.75 5.64
C VAL A 63 13.93 14.21 5.25
N GLU A 64 14.60 15.01 6.10
CA GLU A 64 14.85 16.43 5.84
C GLU A 64 15.75 16.62 4.62
N PHE A 65 16.81 15.79 4.50
CA PHE A 65 17.67 15.79 3.32
C PHE A 65 16.90 15.48 2.03
N LEU A 66 16.05 14.44 2.03
CA LEU A 66 15.26 14.10 0.86
C LEU A 66 14.23 15.18 0.51
N ALA A 67 13.56 15.71 1.52
CA ALA A 67 12.57 16.77 1.33
C ALA A 67 13.22 18.02 0.73
N GLU A 68 14.34 18.51 1.29
CA GLU A 68 15.10 19.64 0.75
C GLU A 68 15.55 19.37 -0.68
N ARG A 69 16.17 18.22 -0.93
CA ARG A 69 16.77 17.89 -2.22
C ARG A 69 15.72 17.81 -3.35
N TYR A 70 14.57 17.20 -3.08
CA TYR A 70 13.57 16.88 -4.10
C TYR A 70 12.36 17.84 -4.13
N THR A 71 12.44 18.97 -3.40
CA THR A 71 11.40 20.01 -3.47
C THR A 71 11.97 21.40 -3.85
N ARG A 72 13.24 21.47 -4.24
CA ARG A 72 13.88 22.72 -4.68
C ARG A 72 13.11 23.37 -5.81
N GLU A 73 13.07 24.70 -5.84
CA GLU A 73 12.35 25.45 -6.87
C GLU A 73 12.92 25.19 -8.28
N ASP A 74 14.26 25.02 -8.39
CA ASP A 74 14.93 24.70 -9.65
C ASP A 74 14.62 23.30 -10.20
N ALA A 75 13.99 22.44 -9.41
CA ALA A 75 13.66 21.06 -9.72
C ALA A 75 14.83 20.24 -10.33
N LYS A 76 16.08 20.61 -10.02
CA LYS A 76 17.30 20.01 -10.58
C LYS A 76 17.35 18.48 -10.44
N TYR A 77 16.76 17.95 -9.37
CA TYR A 77 16.72 16.51 -9.09
C TYR A 77 15.31 15.92 -9.27
N GLY A 78 14.43 16.60 -9.98
CA GLY A 78 13.02 16.30 -10.07
C GLY A 78 12.23 16.87 -8.90
N ARG A 79 10.96 16.47 -8.78
CA ARG A 79 10.10 16.90 -7.68
C ARG A 79 9.37 15.73 -7.05
N MET A 80 9.60 15.54 -5.77
CA MET A 80 8.86 14.59 -4.95
C MET A 80 7.77 15.33 -4.16
N CYS A 81 6.52 14.89 -4.27
CA CYS A 81 5.37 15.55 -3.66
C CYS A 81 4.79 14.80 -2.46
N GLY A 82 5.33 13.64 -2.14
CA GLY A 82 4.89 12.84 -1.01
C GLY A 82 5.87 11.75 -0.63
N PHE A 83 5.78 11.29 0.62
CA PHE A 83 6.47 10.11 1.13
C PHE A 83 5.46 9.07 1.57
N VAL A 84 5.63 7.84 1.12
CA VAL A 84 5.02 6.64 1.71
C VAL A 84 5.98 6.13 2.77
N ILE A 85 5.51 6.00 3.99
CA ILE A 85 6.35 5.60 5.12
C ILE A 85 6.28 4.09 5.29
N SER A 86 7.40 3.41 5.06
CA SER A 86 7.54 1.96 5.04
C SER A 86 6.69 1.30 3.94
N ASN A 87 6.43 -0.01 4.04
CA ASN A 87 5.61 -0.81 3.13
C ASN A 87 4.68 -1.72 3.93
N GLU A 88 3.41 -1.82 3.54
CA GLU A 88 2.43 -2.78 4.07
C GLU A 88 2.54 -3.04 5.57
N VAL A 89 2.52 -1.97 6.35
CA VAL A 89 2.85 -2.02 7.80
C VAL A 89 1.88 -2.86 8.64
N ASN A 90 0.72 -3.21 8.11
CA ASN A 90 -0.16 -4.19 8.74
C ASN A 90 0.34 -5.64 8.59
N SER A 91 1.19 -5.94 7.61
CA SER A 91 2.01 -7.15 7.53
C SER A 91 3.40 -6.91 8.12
N GLN A 92 3.40 -6.40 9.35
CA GLN A 92 4.53 -5.81 10.08
C GLN A 92 5.79 -6.67 10.06
N TYR A 93 5.66 -7.95 10.37
CA TYR A 93 6.82 -8.85 10.50
C TYR A 93 7.63 -8.99 9.21
N VAL A 94 7.00 -8.81 8.06
CA VAL A 94 7.66 -8.89 6.73
C VAL A 94 8.17 -7.52 6.29
N TRP A 95 7.35 -6.48 6.41
CA TRP A 95 7.56 -5.21 5.73
C TRP A 95 7.79 -4.00 6.66
N GLY A 96 7.83 -4.18 7.95
CA GLY A 96 8.04 -3.10 8.91
C GLY A 96 8.44 -3.67 10.26
N ASN A 97 9.38 -4.61 10.27
CA ASN A 97 9.67 -5.46 11.41
C ASN A 97 10.19 -4.68 12.62
N ALA A 98 9.37 -4.69 13.67
CA ALA A 98 9.68 -4.24 15.02
C ALA A 98 9.70 -5.41 16.03
N GLY A 99 9.90 -6.64 15.53
CA GLY A 99 9.82 -7.85 16.35
C GLY A 99 8.38 -8.22 16.73
N ASP A 100 8.23 -8.82 17.90
CA ASP A 100 6.94 -9.23 18.46
C ASP A 100 6.34 -8.05 19.23
N MET A 101 5.45 -7.28 18.61
CA MET A 101 4.91 -6.04 19.14
C MET A 101 3.39 -5.96 18.99
N PRO A 102 2.62 -5.59 20.03
CA PRO A 102 1.18 -5.37 19.90
C PRO A 102 0.85 -4.25 18.89
N VAL A 103 -0.27 -4.39 18.18
CA VAL A 103 -0.70 -3.40 17.16
C VAL A 103 -0.77 -1.96 17.71
N ALA A 104 -1.19 -1.79 18.95
CA ALA A 104 -1.28 -0.47 19.58
C ALA A 104 0.11 0.18 19.69
N ASP A 105 1.08 -0.53 20.23
CA ASP A 105 2.43 -0.01 20.47
C ASP A 105 3.16 0.23 19.13
N TYR A 106 3.08 -0.71 18.21
CA TYR A 106 3.63 -0.54 16.86
C TYR A 106 3.06 0.68 16.16
N THR A 107 1.73 0.85 16.20
CA THR A 107 1.08 1.95 15.50
C THR A 107 1.38 3.30 16.16
N GLU A 108 1.64 3.33 17.47
CA GLU A 108 2.09 4.53 18.17
C GLU A 108 3.43 5.01 17.60
N GLU A 109 4.43 4.14 17.54
CA GLU A 109 5.75 4.45 16.97
C GLU A 109 5.67 4.79 15.48
N TYR A 110 4.90 4.02 14.72
CA TYR A 110 4.69 4.29 13.30
C TYR A 110 4.04 5.67 13.05
N THR A 111 3.09 6.06 13.90
CA THR A 111 2.46 7.39 13.85
C THR A 111 3.47 8.50 14.18
N GLN A 112 4.41 8.26 15.10
CA GLN A 112 5.51 9.19 15.36
C GLN A 112 6.42 9.34 14.14
N ALA A 113 6.79 8.25 13.47
CA ALA A 113 7.58 8.31 12.24
C ALA A 113 6.87 9.11 11.15
N MET A 114 5.57 8.87 10.92
CA MET A 114 4.77 9.66 9.99
C MET A 114 4.73 11.15 10.35
N ARG A 115 4.57 11.47 11.63
CA ARG A 115 4.53 12.85 12.12
C ARG A 115 5.86 13.56 11.93
N LEU A 116 6.98 12.91 12.26
CA LEU A 116 8.32 13.46 12.05
C LEU A 116 8.58 13.72 10.55
N ALA A 117 8.19 12.75 9.69
CA ALA A 117 8.28 12.95 8.24
C ALA A 117 7.43 14.15 7.78
N TRP A 118 6.21 14.29 8.30
CA TRP A 118 5.34 15.42 7.99
C TRP A 118 5.96 16.76 8.39
N ILE A 119 6.49 16.86 9.62
CA ILE A 119 7.14 18.06 10.12
C ILE A 119 8.34 18.43 9.26
N CYS A 120 9.23 17.47 8.97
CA CYS A 120 10.43 17.69 8.18
C CYS A 120 10.10 18.10 6.73
N ALA A 121 9.18 17.38 6.09
CA ALA A 121 8.82 17.65 4.70
C ALA A 121 8.10 18.99 4.51
N LYS A 122 7.21 19.35 5.45
CA LYS A 122 6.48 20.64 5.40
C LYS A 122 7.36 21.87 5.54
N LYS A 123 8.56 21.77 6.11
CA LYS A 123 9.55 22.88 6.13
C LYS A 123 9.97 23.30 4.71
N HIS A 124 10.02 22.33 3.79
CA HIS A 124 10.56 22.54 2.44
C HIS A 124 9.46 22.67 1.38
N TYR A 125 8.33 21.99 1.57
CA TYR A 125 7.20 22.04 0.63
C TYR A 125 5.85 21.93 1.35
N ALA A 126 5.10 23.02 1.41
CA ALA A 126 3.83 23.08 2.13
C ALA A 126 2.77 22.06 1.66
N ASN A 127 2.83 21.64 0.38
CA ASN A 127 1.90 20.68 -0.20
C ASN A 127 2.43 19.22 -0.16
N HIS A 128 3.56 18.98 0.51
CA HIS A 128 4.07 17.61 0.66
C HIS A 128 3.09 16.75 1.45
N ARG A 129 2.85 15.53 1.00
CA ARG A 129 1.93 14.59 1.64
C ARG A 129 2.67 13.41 2.27
N ILE A 130 2.15 12.90 3.36
CA ILE A 130 2.64 11.70 4.04
C ILE A 130 1.57 10.63 3.96
N TYR A 131 1.98 9.41 3.63
CA TYR A 131 1.09 8.28 3.44
C TYR A 131 1.49 7.11 4.33
N MET A 132 0.48 6.51 4.97
CA MET A 132 0.55 5.20 5.61
C MET A 132 0.43 4.12 4.54
N SER A 133 1.29 3.10 4.56
CA SER A 133 1.24 1.98 3.61
C SER A 133 0.49 0.79 4.19
N LEU A 134 -0.48 0.27 3.47
CA LEU A 134 -1.30 -0.87 3.88
C LEU A 134 -1.53 -1.84 2.72
N ASP A 135 -1.52 -3.15 3.00
CA ASP A 135 -1.98 -4.20 2.10
C ASP A 135 -3.52 -4.35 2.13
N HIS A 136 -4.05 -5.30 1.36
CA HIS A 136 -5.48 -5.51 1.20
C HIS A 136 -6.20 -6.17 2.40
N PHE A 137 -5.49 -6.62 3.44
CA PHE A 137 -6.10 -7.20 4.64
C PHE A 137 -6.66 -6.09 5.53
N TRP A 138 -8.00 -5.99 5.59
CA TRP A 138 -8.65 -4.85 6.23
C TRP A 138 -9.15 -5.15 7.63
N HIS A 139 -10.09 -6.10 7.80
CA HIS A 139 -10.62 -6.54 9.10
C HIS A 139 -10.15 -7.94 9.49
N LYS A 140 -9.34 -8.55 8.64
CA LYS A 140 -8.67 -9.83 8.84
C LYS A 140 -7.17 -9.61 8.75
N VAL A 141 -6.40 -10.39 9.50
CA VAL A 141 -4.94 -10.37 9.40
C VAL A 141 -4.44 -11.26 8.24
N ASN A 142 -3.27 -10.95 7.74
CA ASN A 142 -2.52 -11.83 6.86
C ASN A 142 -1.93 -12.99 7.69
N PHE A 143 -1.76 -14.17 7.07
CA PHE A 143 -1.17 -15.35 7.69
C PHE A 143 -1.90 -15.88 8.94
N ASP A 144 -1.16 -16.38 9.91
CA ASP A 144 -1.62 -17.12 11.07
C ASP A 144 -2.19 -16.17 12.14
N PRO A 145 -3.47 -16.32 12.53
CA PRO A 145 -4.08 -15.50 13.58
C PRO A 145 -3.40 -15.62 14.95
N THR A 146 -2.62 -16.68 15.20
CA THR A 146 -1.86 -16.81 16.45
C THR A 146 -0.67 -15.86 16.56
N ARG A 147 -0.31 -15.18 15.47
CA ARG A 147 0.77 -14.21 15.39
C ARG A 147 0.27 -12.76 15.44
N SER A 148 -0.65 -12.47 16.33
CA SER A 148 -1.32 -11.17 16.48
C SER A 148 -0.39 -9.99 16.77
N ASN A 149 0.83 -10.26 17.27
CA ASN A 149 1.87 -9.24 17.48
C ASN A 149 2.81 -9.05 16.27
N ASN A 150 2.56 -9.74 15.18
CA ASN A 150 3.39 -9.68 13.98
C ASN A 150 2.59 -9.27 12.74
N PHE A 151 1.29 -9.50 12.73
CA PHE A 151 0.38 -9.19 11.63
C PHE A 151 -0.88 -8.53 12.19
N TYR A 152 -1.31 -7.45 11.58
CA TYR A 152 -2.42 -6.64 12.05
C TYR A 152 -3.52 -6.53 10.98
N ALA A 153 -4.75 -6.29 11.41
CA ALA A 153 -5.79 -5.83 10.52
C ALA A 153 -5.50 -4.38 10.11
N GLY A 154 -5.54 -4.06 8.82
CA GLY A 154 -5.27 -2.70 8.32
C GLY A 154 -6.18 -1.65 8.97
N ARG A 155 -7.45 -1.99 9.21
CA ARG A 155 -8.40 -1.15 9.93
C ARG A 155 -7.91 -0.80 11.35
N ALA A 156 -7.34 -1.77 12.08
CA ALA A 156 -6.80 -1.52 13.42
C ALA A 156 -5.66 -0.49 13.38
N VAL A 157 -4.74 -0.63 12.43
CA VAL A 157 -3.65 0.35 12.24
C VAL A 157 -4.20 1.74 11.96
N VAL A 158 -5.21 1.86 11.08
CA VAL A 158 -5.85 3.15 10.77
C VAL A 158 -6.53 3.77 11.99
N ASP A 159 -7.28 2.98 12.77
CA ASP A 159 -8.00 3.47 13.95
C ASP A 159 -7.03 3.89 15.07
N TYR A 160 -5.96 3.12 15.32
CA TYR A 160 -4.91 3.50 16.28
C TYR A 160 -4.12 4.73 15.82
N ALA A 161 -3.80 4.84 14.53
CA ALA A 161 -3.13 6.03 14.00
C ALA A 161 -3.99 7.28 14.18
N LEU A 162 -5.30 7.19 13.98
CA LEU A 162 -6.22 8.28 14.30
C LEU A 162 -6.17 8.63 15.79
N LYS A 163 -6.28 7.63 16.69
CA LYS A 163 -6.22 7.80 18.14
C LYS A 163 -4.97 8.57 18.58
N TYR A 164 -3.79 8.14 18.11
CA TYR A 164 -2.53 8.79 18.44
C TYR A 164 -2.35 10.15 17.77
N SER A 165 -2.86 10.31 16.55
CA SER A 165 -2.88 11.61 15.90
C SER A 165 -3.71 12.63 16.71
N LEU A 166 -4.88 12.25 17.19
CA LEU A 166 -5.73 13.12 17.99
C LEU A 166 -5.14 13.42 19.36
N ARG A 167 -4.49 12.44 20.02
CA ARG A 167 -3.84 12.61 21.31
C ARG A 167 -2.71 13.64 21.26
N ASP A 168 -1.87 13.58 20.23
CA ASP A 168 -0.61 14.33 20.14
C ASP A 168 -0.70 15.54 19.19
N GLY A 169 -1.89 15.88 18.75
CA GLY A 169 -2.17 16.90 17.74
C GLY A 169 -2.33 16.31 16.35
N ASN A 170 -3.51 16.51 15.74
CA ASN A 170 -3.81 15.94 14.42
C ASN A 170 -2.93 16.55 13.32
N PHE A 171 -2.55 15.73 12.32
CA PHE A 171 -1.77 16.16 11.17
C PHE A 171 -2.30 15.50 9.88
N ASP A 172 -1.86 16.01 8.72
CA ASP A 172 -2.32 15.54 7.40
C ASP A 172 -1.59 14.26 6.98
N TRP A 173 -1.99 13.11 7.57
CA TRP A 173 -1.62 11.80 7.10
C TRP A 173 -2.67 11.23 6.14
N ASN A 174 -2.26 10.42 5.20
CA ASN A 174 -3.04 9.90 4.10
C ASN A 174 -2.76 8.39 3.95
N ILE A 175 -3.40 7.70 3.00
CA ILE A 175 -3.25 6.26 2.81
C ILE A 175 -2.62 5.94 1.45
N ALA A 176 -1.58 5.12 1.47
CA ALA A 176 -1.04 4.39 0.32
C ALA A 176 -1.52 2.94 0.45
N TYR A 177 -2.39 2.50 -0.44
CA TYR A 177 -3.10 1.24 -0.32
C TYR A 177 -2.76 0.31 -1.48
N HIS A 178 -2.67 -1.02 -1.20
CA HIS A 178 -2.35 -2.04 -2.17
C HIS A 178 -3.54 -2.99 -2.36
N PRO A 179 -4.51 -2.66 -3.26
CA PRO A 179 -5.74 -3.43 -3.44
C PRO A 179 -5.57 -4.62 -4.38
N TYR A 180 -4.54 -5.44 -4.16
CA TYR A 180 -4.38 -6.66 -4.94
C TYR A 180 -5.63 -7.54 -4.89
N PRO A 181 -5.85 -8.43 -5.89
CA PRO A 181 -6.83 -9.50 -5.76
C PRO A 181 -6.63 -10.31 -4.47
N GLU A 182 -7.69 -10.92 -3.95
CA GLU A 182 -7.60 -11.70 -2.69
C GLU A 182 -6.60 -12.87 -2.74
N ASP A 183 -6.38 -13.41 -3.93
CA ASP A 183 -5.28 -14.31 -4.29
C ASP A 183 -4.44 -13.64 -5.37
N LEU A 184 -3.20 -13.26 -5.04
CA LEU A 184 -2.28 -12.58 -5.96
C LEU A 184 -2.01 -13.37 -7.25
N ARG A 185 -2.23 -14.70 -7.24
CA ARG A 185 -2.04 -15.55 -8.42
C ARG A 185 -3.19 -15.47 -9.42
N ASN A 186 -4.34 -14.93 -9.01
CA ASN A 186 -5.54 -14.82 -9.84
C ASN A 186 -5.83 -13.35 -10.17
N PRO A 187 -5.83 -12.94 -11.45
CA PRO A 187 -6.05 -11.55 -11.81
C PRO A 187 -7.53 -11.11 -11.72
N ASP A 188 -8.45 -12.03 -11.58
CA ASP A 188 -9.89 -11.83 -11.68
C ASP A 188 -10.55 -11.40 -10.36
N PHE A 189 -10.07 -10.28 -9.79
CA PHE A 189 -10.59 -9.72 -8.54
C PHE A 189 -12.12 -9.59 -8.50
N TYR A 190 -12.77 -9.48 -9.65
CA TYR A 190 -14.23 -9.41 -9.76
C TYR A 190 -14.92 -10.70 -9.28
N ASN A 191 -14.18 -11.82 -9.18
CA ASN A 191 -14.61 -13.09 -8.62
C ASN A 191 -14.16 -13.30 -7.16
N ASP A 192 -13.41 -12.36 -6.57
CA ASP A 192 -13.00 -12.42 -5.16
C ASP A 192 -14.20 -12.71 -4.25
N ARG A 193 -14.01 -13.53 -3.22
CA ARG A 193 -15.09 -13.99 -2.34
C ARG A 193 -15.09 -13.32 -0.97
N ALA A 194 -13.90 -13.03 -0.45
CA ALA A 194 -13.74 -12.40 0.86
C ALA A 194 -14.15 -10.92 0.92
N PRO A 195 -13.95 -10.09 -0.14
CA PRO A 195 -14.37 -8.71 -0.11
C PRO A 195 -15.89 -8.51 -0.06
N GLU A 196 -16.35 -7.77 0.94
CA GLU A 196 -17.74 -7.39 1.17
C GLU A 196 -17.88 -5.85 1.06
N PHE A 197 -19.08 -5.35 0.80
CA PHE A 197 -19.34 -3.91 0.67
C PHE A 197 -19.74 -3.28 2.02
N THR A 198 -19.01 -3.63 3.08
CA THR A 198 -19.20 -3.14 4.47
C THR A 198 -17.91 -2.67 5.08
N PHE A 199 -17.96 -1.86 6.14
CA PHE A 199 -16.77 -1.43 6.89
C PHE A 199 -16.06 -2.57 7.64
N ALA A 200 -16.75 -3.68 7.89
CA ALA A 200 -16.20 -4.88 8.52
C ALA A 200 -15.69 -5.93 7.50
N THR A 201 -15.58 -5.56 6.23
CA THR A 201 -15.07 -6.48 5.20
C THR A 201 -13.72 -7.09 5.60
N PRO A 202 -13.50 -8.40 5.42
CA PRO A 202 -12.20 -9.01 5.71
C PRO A 202 -11.05 -8.42 4.89
N LYS A 203 -11.31 -8.11 3.61
CA LYS A 203 -10.33 -7.53 2.68
C LYS A 203 -10.95 -6.38 1.90
N ILE A 204 -10.11 -5.40 1.52
CA ILE A 204 -10.46 -4.41 0.50
C ILE A 204 -9.56 -4.66 -0.71
N THR A 205 -10.14 -5.17 -1.79
CA THR A 205 -9.52 -5.35 -3.10
C THR A 205 -10.17 -4.40 -4.11
N PHE A 206 -9.82 -4.46 -5.38
CA PHE A 206 -10.56 -3.66 -6.38
C PHE A 206 -12.06 -4.01 -6.46
N LYS A 207 -12.47 -5.20 -5.98
CA LYS A 207 -13.89 -5.57 -5.96
C LYS A 207 -14.74 -4.59 -5.16
N ASN A 208 -14.24 -4.17 -4.00
CA ASN A 208 -14.92 -3.31 -3.04
C ASN A 208 -14.10 -2.07 -2.63
N ILE A 209 -13.28 -1.56 -3.55
CA ILE A 209 -12.35 -0.45 -3.27
C ILE A 209 -13.05 0.80 -2.72
N GLU A 210 -14.33 0.99 -3.02
CA GLU A 210 -15.16 2.09 -2.54
C GLU A 210 -15.31 2.10 -1.01
N VAL A 211 -15.11 0.97 -0.36
CA VAL A 211 -15.20 0.86 1.11
C VAL A 211 -14.15 1.73 1.79
N LEU A 212 -12.93 1.79 1.26
CA LEU A 212 -11.84 2.56 1.88
C LEU A 212 -12.12 4.07 1.90
N PRO A 213 -12.46 4.74 0.79
CA PRO A 213 -12.87 6.14 0.80
C PRO A 213 -14.10 6.39 1.68
N ALA A 214 -15.10 5.50 1.64
CA ALA A 214 -16.30 5.63 2.47
C ALA A 214 -15.97 5.54 3.98
N TYR A 215 -15.06 4.64 4.37
CA TYR A 215 -14.58 4.53 5.75
C TYR A 215 -13.89 5.81 6.21
N LEU A 216 -13.01 6.38 5.39
CA LEU A 216 -12.26 7.60 5.68
C LEU A 216 -13.08 8.90 5.57
N ALA A 217 -14.28 8.84 5.00
CA ALA A 217 -15.20 9.96 4.94
C ALA A 217 -15.95 10.22 6.27
N GLN A 218 -15.87 9.31 7.24
CA GLN A 218 -16.45 9.52 8.56
C GLN A 218 -15.84 10.76 9.23
N GLU A 219 -16.65 11.56 9.92
CA GLU A 219 -16.25 12.83 10.52
C GLU A 219 -14.97 12.73 11.38
N LYS A 220 -14.82 11.63 12.12
CA LYS A 220 -13.64 11.39 12.97
C LYS A 220 -12.30 11.39 12.22
N PHE A 221 -12.29 11.02 10.92
CA PHE A 221 -11.07 10.95 10.10
C PHE A 221 -10.75 12.28 9.41
N LEU A 222 -11.68 13.20 9.32
CA LEU A 222 -11.46 14.43 8.57
C LEU A 222 -10.31 15.26 9.17
N TYR A 223 -9.46 15.80 8.30
CA TYR A 223 -8.44 16.78 8.67
C TYR A 223 -8.83 18.16 8.16
N HIS A 224 -9.10 19.09 9.08
CA HIS A 224 -9.68 20.41 8.75
C HIS A 224 -10.94 20.33 7.86
N GLY A 225 -11.81 19.36 8.15
CA GLY A 225 -13.06 19.15 7.41
C GLY A 225 -12.90 18.51 6.03
N LYS A 226 -11.69 18.04 5.68
CA LYS A 226 -11.40 17.38 4.40
C LYS A 226 -11.10 15.91 4.60
N PRO A 227 -11.54 15.01 3.70
CA PRO A 227 -11.23 13.60 3.77
C PRO A 227 -9.73 13.36 3.55
N ARG A 228 -9.21 12.31 4.18
CA ARG A 228 -7.86 11.79 3.91
C ARG A 228 -7.75 11.39 2.45
N ARG A 229 -6.61 11.67 1.82
CA ARG A 229 -6.35 11.29 0.43
C ARG A 229 -5.84 9.85 0.37
N ILE A 230 -6.04 9.21 -0.76
CA ILE A 230 -5.63 7.84 -1.02
C ILE A 230 -4.78 7.83 -2.29
N ILE A 231 -3.71 7.05 -2.28
CA ILE A 231 -3.02 6.62 -3.48
C ILE A 231 -3.03 5.09 -3.50
N LEU A 232 -3.27 4.49 -4.66
CA LEU A 232 -3.07 3.07 -4.88
C LEU A 232 -1.63 2.91 -5.38
N SER A 233 -0.71 2.78 -4.40
CA SER A 233 0.73 2.88 -4.65
C SER A 233 1.34 1.62 -5.22
N GLU A 234 0.68 0.48 -5.03
CA GLU A 234 1.11 -0.80 -5.57
C GLU A 234 -0.10 -1.70 -5.82
N GLN A 235 -0.15 -2.30 -6.98
CA GLN A 235 -1.14 -3.31 -7.35
C GLN A 235 -0.76 -3.92 -8.71
N GLY A 236 -1.24 -5.12 -8.99
CA GLY A 236 -0.99 -5.78 -10.27
C GLY A 236 -1.97 -6.94 -10.50
N PHE A 237 -1.99 -7.40 -11.73
CA PHE A 237 -2.85 -8.51 -12.17
C PHE A 237 -1.96 -9.59 -12.77
N ASN A 238 -1.75 -10.66 -12.01
CA ASN A 238 -0.84 -11.72 -12.38
C ASN A 238 -1.26 -12.42 -13.67
N SER A 239 -0.33 -12.61 -14.61
CA SER A 239 -0.51 -13.53 -15.73
C SER A 239 0.12 -14.88 -15.42
N LYS A 240 -0.59 -15.97 -15.75
CA LYS A 240 -0.11 -17.34 -15.51
C LYS A 240 0.77 -17.88 -16.65
N GLY A 241 1.22 -16.98 -17.54
CA GLY A 241 2.04 -17.34 -18.70
C GLY A 241 1.23 -17.86 -19.89
N ASP A 242 -0.09 -17.64 -19.92
CA ASP A 242 -0.96 -18.01 -21.03
C ASP A 242 -1.83 -16.82 -21.48
N ALA A 243 -2.24 -16.85 -22.74
CA ALA A 243 -2.98 -15.76 -23.39
C ALA A 243 -4.34 -15.45 -22.70
N PHE A 244 -4.97 -16.45 -22.08
CA PHE A 244 -6.24 -16.24 -21.40
C PHE A 244 -6.05 -15.43 -20.12
N SER A 245 -5.08 -15.80 -19.26
CA SER A 245 -4.79 -15.08 -18.02
C SER A 245 -4.27 -13.66 -18.27
N GLU A 246 -3.52 -13.45 -19.36
CA GLU A 246 -3.10 -12.11 -19.77
C GLU A 246 -4.29 -11.24 -20.20
N GLN A 247 -5.21 -11.80 -20.98
CA GLN A 247 -6.45 -11.10 -21.35
C GLN A 247 -7.32 -10.82 -20.13
N GLN A 248 -7.42 -11.78 -19.21
CA GLN A 248 -8.15 -11.64 -17.95
C GLN A 248 -7.59 -10.49 -17.10
N GLY A 249 -6.27 -10.41 -16.93
CA GLY A 249 -5.60 -9.30 -16.25
C GLY A 249 -5.85 -7.94 -16.89
N ALA A 250 -5.86 -7.89 -18.23
CA ALA A 250 -6.16 -6.67 -18.98
C ALA A 250 -7.60 -6.20 -18.77
N MET A 251 -8.57 -7.10 -18.76
CA MET A 251 -9.98 -6.78 -18.53
C MET A 251 -10.23 -6.40 -17.06
N ALA A 252 -9.54 -7.07 -16.12
CA ALA A 252 -9.55 -6.71 -14.71
C ALA A 252 -9.01 -5.29 -14.49
N TYR A 253 -7.89 -4.93 -15.12
CA TYR A 253 -7.35 -3.56 -15.05
C TYR A 253 -8.36 -2.53 -15.56
N CYS A 254 -9.02 -2.80 -16.68
CA CYS A 254 -10.02 -1.88 -17.24
C CYS A 254 -11.14 -1.60 -16.23
N LEU A 255 -11.73 -2.65 -15.63
CA LEU A 255 -12.77 -2.48 -14.60
C LEU A 255 -12.23 -1.73 -13.39
N ALA A 256 -11.06 -2.11 -12.87
CA ALA A 256 -10.43 -1.45 -11.72
C ALA A 256 -10.24 0.05 -11.97
N TYR A 257 -9.72 0.41 -13.15
CA TYR A 257 -9.52 1.80 -13.53
C TYR A 257 -10.83 2.58 -13.59
N GLN A 258 -11.90 2.01 -14.18
CA GLN A 258 -13.22 2.65 -14.24
C GLN A 258 -13.85 2.85 -12.86
N LYS A 259 -13.60 1.94 -11.91
CA LYS A 259 -14.04 2.11 -10.50
C LYS A 259 -13.29 3.27 -9.85
N VAL A 260 -11.96 3.29 -9.97
CA VAL A 260 -11.10 4.33 -9.36
C VAL A 260 -11.41 5.71 -9.91
N LYS A 261 -11.68 5.87 -11.20
CA LYS A 261 -12.06 7.16 -11.82
C LYS A 261 -13.28 7.85 -11.17
N LYS A 262 -14.13 7.10 -10.48
CA LYS A 262 -15.33 7.62 -9.80
C LYS A 262 -15.06 8.05 -8.35
N LEU A 263 -13.85 7.83 -7.83
CA LEU A 263 -13.50 8.01 -6.43
C LEU A 263 -12.60 9.23 -6.24
N ASP A 264 -13.19 10.40 -6.06
CA ASP A 264 -12.50 11.71 -5.99
C ASP A 264 -11.40 11.81 -4.93
N THR A 265 -11.39 10.91 -3.94
CA THR A 265 -10.37 10.88 -2.89
C THR A 265 -9.15 10.05 -3.24
N ILE A 266 -9.19 9.29 -4.34
CA ILE A 266 -8.05 8.53 -4.86
C ILE A 266 -7.31 9.38 -5.89
N ASP A 267 -6.08 9.79 -5.57
CA ASP A 267 -5.28 10.69 -6.38
C ASP A 267 -4.42 9.98 -7.44
N MET A 268 -4.10 8.70 -7.23
CA MET A 268 -3.17 7.97 -8.08
C MET A 268 -3.45 6.47 -8.04
N MET A 269 -3.26 5.82 -9.19
CA MET A 269 -3.27 4.37 -9.33
C MET A 269 -1.97 3.96 -10.04
N THR A 270 -1.06 3.32 -9.31
CA THR A 270 0.24 2.86 -9.83
C THR A 270 0.19 1.36 -10.06
N HIS A 271 0.65 0.91 -11.21
CA HIS A 271 0.73 -0.52 -11.48
C HIS A 271 2.14 -1.06 -11.18
N HIS A 272 2.23 -2.19 -10.53
CA HIS A 272 3.42 -2.99 -10.30
C HIS A 272 3.36 -4.24 -11.21
N ALA A 273 4.20 -4.33 -12.28
CA ALA A 273 5.29 -3.46 -12.62
C ALA A 273 5.33 -3.17 -14.14
N TYR A 274 6.38 -2.50 -14.63
CA TYR A 274 6.52 -2.23 -16.07
C TYR A 274 6.90 -3.49 -16.87
N VAL A 275 7.79 -4.31 -16.33
CA VAL A 275 8.28 -5.57 -16.90
C VAL A 275 8.12 -6.67 -15.85
N ASP A 276 7.85 -7.91 -16.29
CA ASP A 276 7.87 -9.06 -15.39
C ASP A 276 9.23 -9.16 -14.67
N ASN A 277 9.19 -9.58 -13.42
CA ASN A 277 10.38 -9.79 -12.61
C ASN A 277 10.50 -11.27 -12.25
N ARG A 278 11.66 -11.89 -12.52
CA ARG A 278 11.91 -13.33 -12.25
C ARG A 278 11.92 -13.62 -10.74
N ASP A 279 12.26 -12.61 -9.94
CA ASP A 279 12.38 -12.72 -8.48
C ASP A 279 11.11 -12.30 -7.73
N GLU A 280 9.98 -12.12 -8.46
CA GLU A 280 8.70 -11.66 -7.88
C GLU A 280 7.85 -12.82 -7.37
N PHE A 281 8.43 -13.71 -6.57
CA PHE A 281 7.71 -14.83 -5.92
C PHE A 281 6.87 -15.70 -6.89
N GLY A 282 7.28 -15.76 -8.16
CA GLY A 282 6.58 -16.49 -9.23
C GLY A 282 5.36 -15.75 -9.80
N LEU A 283 5.25 -14.46 -9.57
CA LEU A 283 4.21 -13.59 -10.14
C LEU A 283 4.73 -12.91 -11.41
N ASN A 284 3.88 -12.78 -12.42
CA ASN A 284 4.13 -12.06 -13.66
C ASN A 284 3.22 -10.84 -13.74
N LEU A 285 3.61 -9.77 -13.05
CA LEU A 285 2.80 -8.54 -12.87
C LEU A 285 3.09 -7.45 -13.91
N GLY A 286 4.12 -7.64 -14.74
CA GLY A 286 4.55 -6.65 -15.71
C GLY A 286 3.51 -6.35 -16.80
N PHE A 287 3.57 -5.13 -17.35
CA PHE A 287 2.90 -4.78 -18.61
C PHE A 287 3.51 -5.49 -19.83
N ARG A 288 4.77 -5.88 -19.68
CA ARG A 288 5.58 -6.53 -20.70
C ARG A 288 6.21 -7.79 -20.13
N HIS A 289 6.41 -8.75 -21.00
CA HIS A 289 7.26 -9.89 -20.70
C HIS A 289 8.70 -9.46 -20.41
N ILE A 290 9.48 -10.34 -19.80
CA ILE A 290 10.92 -10.18 -19.63
C ILE A 290 11.64 -11.10 -20.63
N ASN A 291 12.63 -10.55 -21.34
CA ASN A 291 13.52 -11.33 -22.23
C ASN A 291 14.57 -12.08 -21.41
N ASP A 292 15.28 -13.03 -22.04
CA ASP A 292 16.33 -13.83 -21.41
C ASP A 292 17.52 -12.98 -20.92
N ASP A 293 17.74 -11.82 -21.52
CA ASP A 293 18.79 -10.85 -21.18
C ASP A 293 18.31 -9.78 -20.17
N ASP A 294 17.17 -10.00 -19.49
CA ASP A 294 16.52 -9.12 -18.53
C ASP A 294 16.04 -7.77 -19.13
N THR A 295 15.99 -7.64 -20.43
CA THR A 295 15.40 -6.46 -21.09
C THR A 295 13.87 -6.59 -21.23
N PRO A 296 13.14 -5.45 -21.38
CA PRO A 296 11.70 -5.47 -21.64
C PRO A 296 11.38 -6.21 -22.95
N GLY A 297 10.55 -7.25 -22.84
CA GLY A 297 10.06 -8.04 -23.97
C GLY A 297 8.77 -7.47 -24.59
N GLU A 298 8.01 -8.35 -25.27
CA GLU A 298 6.77 -7.98 -25.93
C GLU A 298 5.72 -7.46 -24.94
N PRO A 299 4.89 -6.49 -25.35
CA PRO A 299 3.81 -5.99 -24.51
C PRO A 299 2.69 -7.01 -24.37
N LYS A 300 2.17 -7.16 -23.17
CA LYS A 300 0.96 -7.94 -22.88
C LYS A 300 -0.32 -7.15 -23.22
N PRO A 301 -1.50 -7.80 -23.30
CA PRO A 301 -2.78 -7.12 -23.55
C PRO A 301 -3.06 -5.94 -22.61
N ILE A 302 -2.68 -6.04 -21.33
CA ILE A 302 -2.84 -4.97 -20.34
C ILE A 302 -2.11 -3.68 -20.73
N TYR A 303 -0.96 -3.75 -21.40
CA TYR A 303 -0.23 -2.58 -21.89
C TYR A 303 -1.10 -1.71 -22.80
N TYR A 304 -1.84 -2.35 -23.72
CA TYR A 304 -2.69 -1.63 -24.67
C TYR A 304 -3.95 -1.06 -23.99
N VAL A 305 -4.49 -1.77 -23.00
CA VAL A 305 -5.61 -1.24 -22.19
C VAL A 305 -5.18 0.02 -21.47
N ILE A 306 -4.03 -0.01 -20.76
CA ILE A 306 -3.50 1.16 -20.05
C ILE A 306 -3.24 2.34 -21.00
N LYS A 307 -2.65 2.07 -22.16
CA LYS A 307 -2.37 3.10 -23.16
C LYS A 307 -3.63 3.78 -23.67
N ASP A 308 -4.75 3.05 -23.73
CA ASP A 308 -6.01 3.53 -24.30
C ASP A 308 -6.88 4.26 -23.25
N MET A 309 -6.59 4.12 -21.93
CA MET A 309 -7.31 4.84 -20.87
C MET A 309 -7.15 6.36 -21.05
N ASP A 310 -8.21 7.10 -20.72
CA ASP A 310 -8.32 8.56 -20.88
C ASP A 310 -8.12 9.05 -22.35
N THR A 311 -8.29 8.17 -23.31
CA THR A 311 -8.28 8.49 -24.74
C THR A 311 -9.64 8.14 -25.39
N PRO A 312 -9.90 8.56 -26.64
CA PRO A 312 -11.10 8.14 -27.37
C PRO A 312 -11.24 6.61 -27.55
N ALA A 313 -10.15 5.85 -27.40
CA ALA A 313 -10.17 4.39 -27.50
C ALA A 313 -10.68 3.70 -26.21
N GLU A 314 -10.76 4.41 -25.08
CA GLU A 314 -11.22 3.88 -23.80
C GLU A 314 -12.59 3.20 -23.89
N ALA A 315 -13.55 3.83 -24.58
CA ALA A 315 -14.89 3.29 -24.74
C ALA A 315 -14.90 1.86 -25.31
N LYS A 316 -14.04 1.58 -26.30
CA LYS A 316 -13.89 0.25 -26.85
C LYS A 316 -13.37 -0.74 -25.81
N ARG A 317 -12.39 -0.34 -24.99
CA ARG A 317 -11.83 -1.20 -23.94
C ARG A 317 -12.86 -1.52 -22.86
N ILE A 318 -13.72 -0.56 -22.51
CA ILE A 318 -14.82 -0.78 -21.58
C ILE A 318 -15.80 -1.83 -22.12
N GLU A 319 -16.19 -1.75 -23.39
CA GLU A 319 -17.08 -2.74 -23.99
C GLU A 319 -16.42 -4.14 -24.08
N GLU A 320 -15.13 -4.22 -24.39
CA GLU A 320 -14.37 -5.46 -24.38
C GLU A 320 -14.34 -6.07 -22.97
N ALA A 321 -14.06 -5.28 -21.95
CA ALA A 321 -14.03 -5.75 -20.56
C ALA A 321 -15.43 -6.15 -20.05
N ARG A 322 -16.45 -5.36 -20.38
CA ARG A 322 -17.85 -5.65 -20.06
C ARG A 322 -18.33 -6.97 -20.69
N ALA A 323 -17.97 -7.21 -21.96
CA ALA A 323 -18.30 -8.45 -22.63
C ALA A 323 -17.54 -9.66 -22.07
N PHE A 324 -16.27 -9.48 -21.69
CA PHE A 324 -15.42 -10.55 -21.14
C PHE A 324 -15.83 -10.97 -19.71
N ILE A 325 -16.08 -10.00 -18.83
CA ILE A 325 -16.43 -10.23 -17.42
C ILE A 325 -17.89 -10.68 -17.28
N GLY A 326 -18.74 -10.27 -18.19
CA GLY A 326 -20.18 -10.41 -18.17
C GLY A 326 -20.87 -9.11 -17.80
N PRO A 327 -21.83 -8.64 -18.63
CA PRO A 327 -22.42 -7.30 -18.49
C PRO A 327 -23.05 -7.05 -17.12
N GLU A 328 -23.77 -8.03 -16.57
CA GLU A 328 -24.46 -7.88 -15.27
C GLU A 328 -23.46 -7.71 -14.13
N LEU A 329 -22.41 -8.52 -14.10
CA LEU A 329 -21.37 -8.45 -13.05
C LEU A 329 -20.55 -7.16 -13.18
N PHE A 330 -20.13 -6.80 -14.41
CA PHE A 330 -19.38 -5.57 -14.66
C PHE A 330 -20.16 -4.34 -14.19
N ASP A 331 -21.43 -4.21 -14.58
CA ASP A 331 -22.27 -3.07 -14.25
C ASP A 331 -22.56 -3.00 -12.74
N ALA A 332 -22.80 -4.15 -12.09
CA ALA A 332 -23.00 -4.23 -10.63
C ALA A 332 -21.73 -3.79 -9.84
N LEU A 333 -20.55 -4.22 -10.26
CA LEU A 333 -19.30 -3.84 -9.60
C LEU A 333 -18.89 -2.40 -9.85
N LEU A 334 -19.34 -1.80 -10.95
CA LEU A 334 -19.05 -0.42 -11.28
C LEU A 334 -19.81 0.59 -10.42
N ASN A 335 -20.95 0.20 -9.83
CA ASN A 335 -21.82 1.05 -9.01
C ASN A 335 -22.34 0.29 -7.78
N PRO A 336 -21.46 -0.19 -6.90
CA PRO A 336 -21.91 -0.95 -5.74
C PRO A 336 -22.56 -0.03 -4.69
N GLU A 337 -23.48 -0.59 -3.91
CA GLU A 337 -23.98 0.05 -2.69
C GLU A 337 -23.10 -0.33 -1.50
N ILE A 338 -22.57 0.68 -0.81
CA ILE A 338 -21.80 0.49 0.42
C ILE A 338 -22.76 0.47 1.61
N GLN A 339 -22.73 -0.60 2.37
CA GLN A 339 -23.44 -0.67 3.63
C GLN A 339 -22.59 0.02 4.71
N HIS A 340 -23.01 1.23 5.10
CA HIS A 340 -22.38 2.00 6.18
C HIS A 340 -22.72 1.44 7.57
N GLY A 341 -23.06 0.14 7.67
CA GLY A 341 -23.32 -0.50 8.94
C GLY A 341 -22.07 -0.38 9.82
N GLU A 342 -22.23 0.26 10.99
CA GLU A 342 -21.41 -0.07 12.12
C GLU A 342 -21.66 -1.56 12.35
N GLY A 343 -20.86 -2.42 11.74
CA GLY A 343 -20.76 -3.79 12.21
C GLY A 343 -20.44 -3.69 13.70
N GLU A 344 -20.91 -4.59 14.53
CA GLU A 344 -20.70 -4.65 15.98
C GLU A 344 -19.21 -4.58 16.41
N ALA A 345 -18.30 -4.42 15.47
CA ALA A 345 -16.84 -4.34 15.54
C ALA A 345 -16.27 -3.00 16.06
N ASN A 346 -17.06 -2.14 16.72
CA ASN A 346 -16.53 -0.90 17.32
C ASN A 346 -16.17 -1.04 18.80
N LYS A 347 -16.09 -2.27 19.32
CA LYS A 347 -15.52 -2.48 20.65
C LYS A 347 -14.00 -2.62 20.51
N GLU A 348 -13.23 -1.85 21.27
CA GLU A 348 -11.81 -2.08 21.45
C GLU A 348 -11.59 -3.58 21.72
N GLY A 349 -10.91 -4.29 20.82
CA GLY A 349 -10.67 -5.73 20.94
C GLY A 349 -11.39 -6.65 19.95
N ASP A 350 -12.34 -6.16 19.14
CA ASP A 350 -13.11 -6.99 18.19
C ASP A 350 -12.47 -7.13 16.79
N TYR A 351 -11.14 -6.89 16.67
CA TYR A 351 -10.44 -7.19 15.43
C TYR A 351 -10.28 -8.70 15.28
N ILE A 352 -10.72 -9.25 14.16
CA ILE A 352 -10.51 -10.66 13.82
C ILE A 352 -9.00 -10.83 13.56
N TYR A 353 -8.34 -11.42 14.52
CA TYR A 353 -6.93 -11.82 14.42
C TYR A 353 -6.80 -13.05 13.51
#